data_dfdb70ef5a89c491d03864e11045df75
#
_entry.id   dfdb70ef5a89c491d03864e11045df75
#
_cell.length_a   1.000
_cell.length_b   1.000
_cell.length_c   1.000
_cell.angle_alpha   90.00
_cell.angle_beta   90.00
_cell.angle_gamma   90.00
#
_symmetry.space_group_name_H-M   'P 1'
#
loop_
_entity.id
_entity.type
_entity.pdbx_description
1 polymer ?
#
loop_
_entity_poly.entity_id
_entity_poly.type
_entity_poly.pdbx_seq_one_letter_code
_entity_poly.pdbx_strand_id
1 'polypeptide(L)'
;MLRTDVDRIILTVIIWLLLVTGVQSADWPMYRADPARSGYTPEPLPERLSLRWTYQSPHAPRPAWPTRNRQQFDRAYQPVVAGGVLYYGSSADGKVYALDAVTGKTLWTFFTDSPVRFAPVAWRDRLFVTSDDGYLYCLAANDGRLLWKLRGGPKDDMLLGNDRMISRWPARGGPVVADNVLCFGAGIWPTEGIFIYAINPADGAVRWCNDASGGIEMDQPHPTARAKSGIASQGYLAAWDNTLFVPTGRAVPAAFDQTDGKLLYFRLRQNQYLGGSDVVVADGHFFNGGEMFGVSDGARQDR
;
A
#
# COMPACT_ATOMS: atom_id res chain seq x y z
N MET A 1 25.70 26.12 52.97
CA MET A 1 26.46 26.15 51.71
C MET A 1 26.40 24.86 50.86
N LEU A 2 26.02 23.71 51.42
CA LEU A 2 25.92 22.44 50.70
C LEU A 2 24.58 22.23 49.93
N ARG A 3 23.52 22.98 50.24
CA ARG A 3 22.19 22.83 49.62
C ARG A 3 22.08 23.43 48.21
N THR A 4 22.85 24.50 47.94
CA THR A 4 22.84 25.19 46.66
C THR A 4 23.59 24.48 45.54
N ASP A 5 24.55 23.59 45.85
CA ASP A 5 25.29 22.85 44.87
C ASP A 5 24.54 21.59 44.37
N VAL A 6 23.76 20.94 45.24
CA VAL A 6 22.91 19.82 44.88
C VAL A 6 21.77 20.25 43.95
N ASP A 7 21.13 21.39 44.23
CA ASP A 7 20.06 21.93 43.39
C ASP A 7 20.58 22.34 42.00
N ARG A 8 21.82 22.85 41.89
CA ARG A 8 22.47 23.18 40.63
C ARG A 8 22.82 21.91 39.83
N ILE A 9 23.30 20.86 40.48
CA ILE A 9 23.63 19.59 39.84
C ILE A 9 22.34 18.90 39.33
N ILE A 10 21.27 18.90 40.14
CA ILE A 10 19.99 18.34 39.72
C ILE A 10 19.41 19.11 38.54
N LEU A 11 19.44 20.45 38.54
CA LEU A 11 18.98 21.26 37.45
C LEU A 11 19.78 21.05 36.15
N THR A 12 21.11 20.91 36.28
CA THR A 12 21.99 20.64 35.14
C THR A 12 21.75 19.27 34.55
N VAL A 13 21.53 18.23 35.36
CA VAL A 13 21.21 16.89 34.91
C VAL A 13 19.82 16.82 34.24
N ILE A 14 18.83 17.54 34.77
CA ILE A 14 17.51 17.64 34.17
C ILE A 14 17.58 18.35 32.80
N ILE A 15 18.36 19.44 32.68
CA ILE A 15 18.56 20.14 31.42
C ILE A 15 19.30 19.24 30.39
N TRP A 16 20.26 18.44 30.81
CA TRP A 16 20.92 17.47 29.93
C TRP A 16 20.01 16.33 29.52
N LEU A 17 19.13 15.86 30.40
CA LEU A 17 18.10 14.84 30.05
C LEU A 17 17.02 15.37 29.11
N LEU A 18 16.74 16.67 29.11
CA LEU A 18 15.80 17.32 28.20
C LEU A 18 16.39 17.66 26.82
N LEU A 19 17.72 17.68 26.68
CA LEU A 19 18.42 17.97 25.43
C LEU A 19 18.72 16.72 24.58
N VAL A 20 18.39 15.53 25.05
CA VAL A 20 18.50 14.27 24.28
C VAL A 20 17.13 13.82 23.75
N THR A 21 16.20 14.71 23.52
CA THR A 21 15.13 14.44 22.56
C THR A 21 15.74 14.54 21.17
N GLY A 22 16.41 13.48 20.75
CA GLY A 22 16.78 13.31 19.35
C GLY A 22 15.53 13.61 18.53
N VAL A 23 15.62 14.52 17.58
CA VAL A 23 14.57 14.74 16.56
C VAL A 23 14.36 13.38 15.90
N GLN A 24 13.36 12.64 16.38
CA GLN A 24 12.98 11.38 15.77
C GLN A 24 12.28 11.78 14.47
N SER A 25 12.91 11.47 13.35
CA SER A 25 12.32 11.68 12.04
C SER A 25 10.95 11.03 11.98
N ALA A 26 9.96 11.71 11.38
CA ALA A 26 8.63 11.13 11.22
C ALA A 26 8.71 9.84 10.42
N ASP A 27 7.90 8.87 10.81
CA ASP A 27 7.75 7.62 10.08
C ASP A 27 7.15 7.88 8.69
N TRP A 28 7.52 7.03 7.73
CA TRP A 28 6.90 6.91 6.41
C TRP A 28 6.28 5.52 6.29
N PRO A 29 5.17 5.25 7.00
CA PRO A 29 4.75 3.89 7.37
C PRO A 29 4.08 3.12 6.23
N MET A 30 3.76 3.78 5.12
CA MET A 30 3.11 3.16 3.96
C MET A 30 3.49 3.89 2.67
N TYR A 31 3.09 3.36 1.53
CA TYR A 31 3.31 4.01 0.23
C TYR A 31 2.83 5.46 0.25
N ARG A 32 3.73 6.40 -0.08
CA ARG A 32 3.50 7.85 -0.08
C ARG A 32 3.02 8.40 1.26
N ALA A 33 3.55 7.88 2.36
CA ALA A 33 3.44 8.32 3.75
C ALA A 33 2.11 8.04 4.46
N ASP A 34 0.98 8.30 3.83
CA ASP A 34 -0.33 8.36 4.47
C ASP A 34 -1.43 7.63 3.67
N PRO A 35 -2.63 7.40 4.24
CA PRO A 35 -3.72 6.72 3.55
C PRO A 35 -4.22 7.45 2.30
N ALA A 36 -4.16 8.79 2.26
CA ALA A 36 -4.54 9.60 1.10
C ALA A 36 -3.49 9.57 -0.01
N ARG A 37 -2.33 8.97 0.26
CA ARG A 37 -1.19 8.88 -0.66
C ARG A 37 -0.63 10.25 -1.06
N SER A 38 -0.65 11.21 -0.14
CA SER A 38 -0.22 12.59 -0.39
C SER A 38 1.26 12.69 -0.79
N GLY A 39 2.10 11.81 -0.25
CA GLY A 39 3.55 11.87 -0.44
C GLY A 39 4.17 13.09 0.24
N TYR A 40 3.54 13.60 1.27
CA TYR A 40 3.93 14.81 1.98
C TYR A 40 4.42 14.48 3.40
N THR A 41 5.42 15.20 3.85
CA THR A 41 5.84 15.25 5.25
C THR A 41 5.96 16.72 5.67
N PRO A 42 5.48 17.08 6.85
CA PRO A 42 5.67 18.42 7.40
C PRO A 42 7.09 18.66 7.93
N GLU A 43 7.93 17.62 7.99
CA GLU A 43 9.29 17.76 8.47
C GLU A 43 10.15 18.60 7.53
N PRO A 44 10.87 19.60 8.04
CA PRO A 44 11.83 20.33 7.25
C PRO A 44 13.02 19.42 6.90
N LEU A 45 13.37 19.38 5.63
CA LEU A 45 14.61 18.72 5.23
C LEU A 45 15.81 19.57 5.69
N PRO A 46 16.92 18.93 6.09
CA PRO A 46 18.15 19.66 6.38
C PRO A 46 18.67 20.36 5.11
N GLU A 47 19.28 21.55 5.29
CA GLU A 47 19.81 22.33 4.17
C GLU A 47 20.82 21.57 3.31
N ARG A 48 21.54 20.62 3.93
CA ARG A 48 22.52 19.77 3.24
C ARG A 48 22.25 18.30 3.54
N LEU A 49 22.04 17.55 2.49
CA LEU A 49 21.94 16.09 2.55
C LEU A 49 23.33 15.47 2.35
N SER A 50 23.64 14.42 3.11
CA SER A 50 24.84 13.60 2.92
C SER A 50 24.46 12.14 2.78
N LEU A 51 25.12 11.44 1.85
CA LEU A 51 24.96 10.00 1.70
C LEU A 51 25.49 9.30 2.95
N ARG A 52 24.64 8.54 3.63
CA ARG A 52 25.04 7.75 4.80
C ARG A 52 25.43 6.32 4.44
N TRP A 53 24.64 5.67 3.61
CA TRP A 53 24.88 4.31 3.16
C TRP A 53 24.15 4.06 1.82
N THR A 54 24.57 3.01 1.14
CA THR A 54 23.92 2.51 -0.07
C THR A 54 23.59 1.04 0.14
N TYR A 55 22.34 0.66 -0.17
CA TYR A 55 21.93 -0.73 -0.20
C TYR A 55 21.67 -1.14 -1.65
N GLN A 56 22.34 -2.19 -2.08
CA GLN A 56 22.09 -2.79 -3.38
C GLN A 56 21.26 -4.07 -3.19
N SER A 57 20.02 -4.05 -3.67
CA SER A 57 19.19 -5.25 -3.66
C SER A 57 19.83 -6.37 -4.47
N PRO A 58 19.78 -7.63 -4.03
CA PRO A 58 20.33 -8.77 -4.77
C PRO A 58 19.74 -8.90 -6.18
N HIS A 59 18.51 -8.45 -6.39
CA HIS A 59 17.79 -8.55 -7.65
C HIS A 59 17.12 -7.23 -8.01
N ALA A 60 17.08 -6.91 -9.31
CA ALA A 60 16.24 -5.82 -9.81
C ALA A 60 14.74 -6.21 -9.73
N PRO A 61 13.83 -5.23 -9.59
CA PRO A 61 12.40 -5.50 -9.65
C PRO A 61 12.00 -6.24 -10.93
N ARG A 62 11.06 -7.19 -10.79
CA ARG A 62 10.47 -7.92 -11.93
C ARG A 62 8.99 -7.54 -12.05
N PRO A 63 8.64 -6.61 -12.97
CA PRO A 63 7.28 -6.14 -13.13
C PRO A 63 6.28 -7.25 -13.47
N ALA A 64 5.06 -7.13 -12.94
CA ALA A 64 3.95 -8.04 -13.24
C ALA A 64 3.57 -8.03 -14.72
N TRP A 65 3.74 -6.87 -15.37
CA TRP A 65 3.41 -6.64 -16.77
C TRP A 65 4.67 -6.25 -17.54
N PRO A 66 5.23 -7.15 -18.38
CA PRO A 66 6.52 -6.91 -19.03
C PRO A 66 6.45 -5.89 -20.19
N THR A 67 5.25 -5.60 -20.72
CA THR A 67 5.09 -4.71 -21.88
C THR A 67 4.97 -3.25 -21.47
N ARG A 68 5.62 -2.36 -22.23
CA ARG A 68 5.72 -0.91 -21.94
C ARG A 68 4.39 -0.17 -21.79
N ASN A 69 3.32 -0.69 -22.36
CA ASN A 69 2.00 -0.03 -22.39
C ASN A 69 1.02 -0.57 -21.32
N ARG A 70 1.47 -1.46 -20.44
CA ARG A 70 0.67 -1.99 -19.34
C ARG A 70 1.00 -1.21 -18.07
N GLN A 71 0.08 -1.27 -17.11
CA GLN A 71 0.27 -0.69 -15.78
C GLN A 71 1.54 -1.24 -15.13
N GLN A 72 2.38 -0.35 -14.66
CA GLN A 72 3.68 -0.71 -14.10
C GLN A 72 3.81 -0.06 -12.72
N PHE A 73 3.08 -0.61 -11.76
CA PHE A 73 3.11 -0.19 -10.36
C PHE A 73 4.31 -0.74 -9.57
N ASP A 74 5.07 -1.68 -10.15
CA ASP A 74 6.15 -2.43 -9.48
C ASP A 74 7.50 -2.35 -10.23
N ARG A 75 7.77 -1.26 -10.92
CA ARG A 75 9.08 -1.00 -11.59
C ARG A 75 10.21 -0.74 -10.63
N ALA A 76 9.91 -0.26 -9.44
CA ALA A 76 10.86 0.01 -8.38
C ALA A 76 10.33 -0.59 -7.07
N TYR A 77 11.23 -1.00 -6.21
CA TYR A 77 10.86 -1.32 -4.84
C TYR A 77 10.45 -0.04 -4.13
N GLN A 78 9.34 -0.10 -3.42
CA GLN A 78 8.80 1.05 -2.67
C GLN A 78 9.06 0.81 -1.18
N PRO A 79 10.10 1.42 -0.61
CA PRO A 79 10.40 1.29 0.80
C PRO A 79 9.44 2.12 1.65
N VAL A 80 9.23 1.63 2.87
CA VAL A 80 8.58 2.36 3.96
C VAL A 80 9.50 2.37 5.16
N VAL A 81 9.35 3.36 6.02
CA VAL A 81 10.18 3.49 7.24
C VAL A 81 9.27 3.68 8.44
N ALA A 82 9.46 2.86 9.45
CA ALA A 82 8.77 2.99 10.72
C ALA A 82 9.63 2.50 11.87
N GLY A 83 9.65 3.25 12.97
CA GLY A 83 10.41 2.89 14.16
C GLY A 83 11.89 2.68 13.93
N GLY A 84 12.51 3.40 12.99
CA GLY A 84 13.93 3.25 12.65
C GLY A 84 14.28 2.04 11.78
N VAL A 85 13.27 1.36 11.22
CA VAL A 85 13.45 0.20 10.32
C VAL A 85 12.88 0.53 8.95
N LEU A 86 13.66 0.26 7.89
CA LEU A 86 13.24 0.35 6.51
C LEU A 86 12.74 -1.02 6.04
N TYR A 87 11.50 -1.06 5.52
CA TYR A 87 10.90 -2.28 4.99
C TYR A 87 10.64 -2.14 3.49
N TYR A 88 10.85 -3.22 2.74
CA TYR A 88 10.40 -3.29 1.34
C TYR A 88 10.07 -4.72 0.93
N GLY A 89 9.16 -4.85 -0.05
CA GLY A 89 8.84 -6.13 -0.69
C GLY A 89 9.59 -6.28 -2.00
N SER A 90 10.01 -7.50 -2.31
CA SER A 90 10.72 -7.83 -3.54
C SER A 90 9.85 -8.66 -4.48
N SER A 91 9.63 -8.12 -5.69
CA SER A 91 8.93 -8.83 -6.76
C SER A 91 9.81 -9.86 -7.47
N ALA A 92 11.11 -9.86 -7.20
CA ALA A 92 12.06 -10.76 -7.85
C ALA A 92 12.21 -12.10 -7.14
N ASP A 93 12.28 -12.10 -5.81
CA ASP A 93 12.57 -13.29 -5.00
C ASP A 93 11.50 -13.62 -3.94
N GLY A 94 10.35 -12.89 -3.97
CA GLY A 94 9.24 -13.16 -3.06
C GLY A 94 9.56 -12.91 -1.59
N LYS A 95 10.44 -11.96 -1.30
CA LYS A 95 10.86 -11.63 0.06
C LYS A 95 10.35 -10.30 0.53
N VAL A 96 10.20 -10.22 1.83
CA VAL A 96 10.13 -8.97 2.59
C VAL A 96 11.47 -8.77 3.28
N TYR A 97 12.00 -7.58 3.18
CA TYR A 97 13.27 -7.18 3.80
C TYR A 97 13.01 -6.13 4.86
N ALA A 98 13.70 -6.25 5.99
CA ALA A 98 13.81 -5.21 7.00
C ALA A 98 15.27 -4.83 7.18
N LEU A 99 15.56 -3.55 7.04
CA LEU A 99 16.90 -2.98 7.18
C LEU A 99 16.90 -1.96 8.31
N ASP A 100 17.97 -1.91 9.06
CA ASP A 100 18.23 -0.81 9.98
C ASP A 100 18.35 0.51 9.19
N ALA A 101 17.51 1.48 9.49
CA ALA A 101 17.43 2.72 8.72
C ALA A 101 18.67 3.61 8.87
N VAL A 102 19.47 3.43 9.93
CA VAL A 102 20.69 4.19 10.19
C VAL A 102 21.90 3.61 9.47
N THR A 103 21.98 2.28 9.40
CA THR A 103 23.17 1.58 8.92
C THR A 103 22.99 0.85 7.58
N GLY A 104 21.75 0.64 7.13
CA GLY A 104 21.42 -0.15 5.95
C GLY A 104 21.62 -1.67 6.12
N LYS A 105 21.95 -2.16 7.33
CA LYS A 105 22.15 -3.59 7.57
C LYS A 105 20.81 -4.33 7.60
N THR A 106 20.75 -5.49 6.98
CA THR A 106 19.58 -6.37 7.06
C THR A 106 19.39 -6.86 8.50
N LEU A 107 18.21 -6.62 9.05
CA LEU A 107 17.79 -7.10 10.37
C LEU A 107 17.13 -8.48 10.24
N TRP A 108 16.18 -8.61 9.34
CA TRP A 108 15.50 -9.87 9.07
C TRP A 108 14.94 -9.91 7.64
N THR A 109 14.57 -11.09 7.20
CA THR A 109 13.84 -11.34 5.94
C THR A 109 12.73 -12.36 6.17
N PHE A 110 11.64 -12.22 5.40
CA PHE A 110 10.53 -13.17 5.40
C PHE A 110 10.24 -13.60 3.95
N PHE A 111 9.94 -14.89 3.73
CA PHE A 111 9.59 -15.42 2.40
C PHE A 111 8.09 -15.57 2.26
N THR A 112 7.55 -15.12 1.13
CA THR A 112 6.25 -15.48 0.61
C THR A 112 6.39 -16.48 -0.54
N ASP A 113 5.31 -17.16 -0.91
CA ASP A 113 5.36 -18.18 -1.97
C ASP A 113 5.39 -17.59 -3.40
N SER A 114 5.23 -16.26 -3.52
CA SER A 114 5.17 -15.54 -4.80
C SER A 114 5.69 -14.11 -4.66
N PRO A 115 5.78 -13.32 -5.76
CA PRO A 115 6.26 -11.95 -5.72
C PRO A 115 5.52 -11.04 -4.73
N VAL A 116 6.28 -10.23 -3.99
CA VAL A 116 5.78 -9.10 -3.19
C VAL A 116 5.96 -7.83 -4.01
N ARG A 117 4.87 -7.23 -4.50
CA ARG A 117 4.92 -6.13 -5.47
C ARG A 117 4.69 -4.76 -4.90
N PHE A 118 3.98 -4.69 -3.77
CA PHE A 118 3.59 -3.43 -3.16
C PHE A 118 4.44 -3.12 -1.93
N ALA A 119 4.52 -1.83 -1.62
CA ALA A 119 5.09 -1.38 -0.36
C ALA A 119 4.36 -2.05 0.80
N PRO A 120 5.07 -2.53 1.80
CA PRO A 120 4.45 -2.91 3.06
C PRO A 120 3.73 -1.74 3.73
N VAL A 121 2.84 -2.06 4.68
CA VAL A 121 2.27 -1.07 5.60
C VAL A 121 2.69 -1.40 7.00
N ALA A 122 3.40 -0.48 7.64
CA ALA A 122 3.72 -0.57 9.07
C ALA A 122 2.59 0.06 9.88
N TRP A 123 2.14 -0.64 10.91
CA TRP A 123 1.12 -0.17 11.83
C TRP A 123 1.38 -0.72 13.22
N ARG A 124 1.73 0.16 14.14
CA ARG A 124 2.16 -0.21 15.50
C ARG A 124 3.35 -1.21 15.44
N ASP A 125 3.20 -2.39 16.05
CA ASP A 125 4.17 -3.49 16.08
C ASP A 125 4.03 -4.49 14.92
N ARG A 126 3.27 -4.15 13.86
CA ARG A 126 2.90 -5.04 12.75
C ARG A 126 3.33 -4.49 11.41
N LEU A 127 3.60 -5.41 10.50
CA LEU A 127 3.87 -5.12 9.09
C LEU A 127 2.90 -5.93 8.22
N PHE A 128 2.13 -5.25 7.37
CA PHE A 128 1.20 -5.87 6.44
C PHE A 128 1.78 -5.92 5.04
N VAL A 129 1.69 -7.08 4.42
CA VAL A 129 2.30 -7.36 3.11
C VAL A 129 1.33 -8.17 2.26
N THR A 130 1.10 -7.73 1.03
CA THR A 130 0.35 -8.49 0.02
C THR A 130 1.31 -9.18 -0.95
N SER A 131 0.96 -10.39 -1.37
CA SER A 131 1.77 -11.19 -2.28
C SER A 131 0.93 -11.75 -3.44
N ASP A 132 1.60 -12.03 -4.56
CA ASP A 132 0.97 -12.68 -5.72
C ASP A 132 0.54 -14.13 -5.44
N ASP A 133 0.91 -14.73 -4.30
CA ASP A 133 0.33 -16.02 -3.85
C ASP A 133 -1.13 -15.91 -3.38
N GLY A 134 -1.67 -14.67 -3.37
CA GLY A 134 -3.06 -14.38 -3.03
C GLY A 134 -3.30 -14.13 -1.55
N TYR A 135 -2.25 -14.05 -0.73
CA TYR A 135 -2.36 -13.79 0.70
C TYR A 135 -1.99 -12.35 1.07
N LEU A 136 -2.66 -11.87 2.10
CA LEU A 136 -2.21 -10.80 2.96
C LEU A 136 -1.54 -11.41 4.18
N TYR A 137 -0.33 -10.98 4.46
CA TYR A 137 0.47 -11.41 5.61
C TYR A 137 0.53 -10.31 6.66
N CYS A 138 0.44 -10.67 7.91
CA CYS A 138 0.75 -9.83 9.06
C CYS A 138 2.00 -10.39 9.74
N LEU A 139 3.06 -9.62 9.75
CA LEU A 139 4.33 -9.97 10.37
C LEU A 139 4.56 -9.10 11.61
N ALA A 140 5.26 -9.62 12.59
CA ALA A 140 5.80 -8.81 13.67
C ALA A 140 6.90 -7.90 13.10
N ALA A 141 6.81 -6.60 13.31
CA ALA A 141 7.71 -5.62 12.71
C ALA A 141 9.17 -5.77 13.20
N ASN A 142 9.37 -6.24 14.44
CA ASN A 142 10.68 -6.35 15.06
C ASN A 142 11.53 -7.53 14.57
N ASP A 143 10.92 -8.67 14.23
CA ASP A 143 11.63 -9.91 13.91
C ASP A 143 11.15 -10.64 12.67
N GLY A 144 10.09 -10.13 12.00
CA GLY A 144 9.52 -10.71 10.80
C GLY A 144 8.70 -11.98 11.02
N ARG A 145 8.44 -12.37 12.26
CA ARG A 145 7.66 -13.57 12.57
C ARG A 145 6.23 -13.43 12.08
N LEU A 146 5.70 -14.46 11.42
CA LEU A 146 4.31 -14.50 10.97
C LEU A 146 3.38 -14.50 12.19
N LEU A 147 2.50 -13.51 12.25
CA LEU A 147 1.43 -13.42 13.26
C LEU A 147 0.15 -14.09 12.77
N TRP A 148 -0.27 -13.73 11.57
CA TRP A 148 -1.39 -14.34 10.87
C TRP A 148 -1.30 -14.06 9.35
N LYS A 149 -2.05 -14.81 8.56
CA LYS A 149 -2.26 -14.53 7.13
C LYS A 149 -3.70 -14.77 6.73
N LEU A 150 -4.19 -14.00 5.76
CA LEU A 150 -5.53 -14.09 5.22
C LEU A 150 -5.45 -14.35 3.71
N ARG A 151 -6.12 -15.41 3.24
CA ARG A 151 -6.26 -15.66 1.80
C ARG A 151 -7.32 -14.75 1.20
N GLY A 152 -6.97 -14.01 0.15
CA GLY A 152 -7.87 -13.08 -0.53
C GLY A 152 -8.81 -13.72 -1.55
N GLY A 153 -8.51 -14.92 -2.02
CA GLY A 153 -9.35 -15.68 -2.96
C GLY A 153 -10.14 -16.81 -2.30
N PRO A 154 -11.11 -17.44 -3.01
CA PRO A 154 -11.98 -18.45 -2.42
C PRO A 154 -11.26 -19.78 -2.13
N LYS A 155 -10.19 -20.08 -2.84
CA LYS A 155 -9.41 -21.31 -2.68
C LYS A 155 -7.94 -21.07 -3.00
N ASP A 156 -7.10 -22.02 -2.63
CA ASP A 156 -5.69 -22.06 -3.00
C ASP A 156 -5.57 -22.68 -4.39
N ASP A 157 -5.43 -21.85 -5.41
CA ASP A 157 -5.36 -22.24 -6.82
C ASP A 157 -4.25 -21.43 -7.49
N MET A 158 -3.16 -22.12 -7.83
CA MET A 158 -1.96 -21.52 -8.39
C MET A 158 -1.89 -21.73 -9.90
N LEU A 159 -1.39 -20.75 -10.61
CA LEU A 159 -1.18 -20.78 -12.05
C LEU A 159 0.17 -20.14 -12.43
N LEU A 160 0.64 -20.46 -13.63
CA LEU A 160 1.84 -19.82 -14.17
C LEU A 160 1.45 -18.47 -14.80
N GLY A 161 1.90 -17.38 -14.18
CA GLY A 161 1.68 -16.01 -14.66
C GLY A 161 2.98 -15.25 -14.79
N ASN A 162 3.36 -14.90 -16.02
CA ASN A 162 4.58 -14.16 -16.33
C ASN A 162 5.85 -14.78 -15.72
N ASP A 163 6.10 -16.07 -16.05
CA ASP A 163 7.24 -16.87 -15.58
C ASP A 163 7.31 -17.09 -14.05
N ARG A 164 6.20 -16.90 -13.36
CA ARG A 164 6.09 -17.10 -11.91
C ARG A 164 4.84 -17.88 -11.55
N MET A 165 4.93 -18.67 -10.51
CA MET A 165 3.73 -19.23 -9.89
C MET A 165 3.04 -18.10 -9.12
N ILE A 166 1.79 -17.84 -9.43
CA ILE A 166 0.93 -16.86 -8.76
C ILE A 166 -0.42 -17.49 -8.44
N SER A 167 -1.13 -16.95 -7.47
CA SER A 167 -2.52 -17.31 -7.25
C SER A 167 -3.39 -16.90 -8.45
N ARG A 168 -4.46 -17.64 -8.71
CA ARG A 168 -5.53 -17.18 -9.61
C ARG A 168 -6.12 -15.84 -9.15
N TRP A 169 -6.07 -15.59 -7.85
CA TRP A 169 -6.47 -14.31 -7.21
C TRP A 169 -5.30 -13.65 -6.48
N PRO A 170 -4.29 -13.16 -7.22
CA PRO A 170 -3.13 -12.54 -6.58
C PRO A 170 -3.57 -11.27 -5.84
N ALA A 171 -2.93 -10.97 -4.70
CA ALA A 171 -3.26 -9.81 -3.89
C ALA A 171 -2.61 -8.54 -4.49
N ARG A 172 -3.22 -7.97 -5.53
CA ARG A 172 -2.73 -6.82 -6.31
C ARG A 172 -3.45 -5.50 -6.03
N GLY A 173 -4.24 -5.43 -4.97
CA GLY A 173 -4.63 -4.18 -4.33
C GLY A 173 -3.68 -3.90 -3.18
N GLY A 174 -2.74 -2.96 -3.36
CA GLY A 174 -1.72 -2.63 -2.34
C GLY A 174 -2.38 -2.15 -1.05
N PRO A 175 -1.92 -2.63 0.13
CA PRO A 175 -2.63 -2.43 1.38
C PRO A 175 -2.65 -0.96 1.81
N VAL A 176 -3.69 -0.59 2.56
CA VAL A 176 -3.81 0.71 3.22
C VAL A 176 -4.42 0.52 4.60
N VAL A 177 -3.90 1.24 5.59
CA VAL A 177 -4.51 1.33 6.94
C VAL A 177 -4.98 2.76 7.16
N ALA A 178 -6.28 2.92 7.42
CA ALA A 178 -6.90 4.18 7.82
C ALA A 178 -7.89 3.90 8.95
N ASP A 179 -7.95 4.76 9.96
CA ASP A 179 -8.91 4.69 11.07
C ASP A 179 -9.03 3.29 11.72
N ASN A 180 -7.90 2.60 11.91
CA ASN A 180 -7.84 1.22 12.39
C ASN A 180 -8.62 0.22 11.52
N VAL A 181 -8.70 0.47 10.23
CA VAL A 181 -9.20 -0.45 9.21
C VAL A 181 -8.08 -0.73 8.22
N LEU A 182 -7.75 -2.00 8.00
CA LEU A 182 -6.81 -2.42 6.98
C LEU A 182 -7.60 -2.89 5.76
N CYS A 183 -7.35 -2.27 4.61
CA CYS A 183 -7.97 -2.67 3.35
C CYS A 183 -6.93 -3.21 2.36
N PHE A 184 -7.33 -4.21 1.57
CA PHE A 184 -6.56 -4.74 0.45
C PHE A 184 -7.47 -5.34 -0.61
N GLY A 185 -6.94 -5.63 -1.79
CA GLY A 185 -7.70 -6.27 -2.87
C GLY A 185 -6.99 -7.49 -3.43
N ALA A 186 -7.76 -8.54 -3.76
CA ALA A 186 -7.29 -9.75 -4.43
C ALA A 186 -8.09 -10.04 -5.71
N GLY A 187 -7.43 -10.68 -6.67
CA GLY A 187 -7.97 -10.94 -8.01
C GLY A 187 -7.64 -9.83 -9.02
N ILE A 188 -7.44 -10.24 -10.27
CA ILE A 188 -7.12 -9.35 -11.39
C ILE A 188 -8.03 -9.54 -12.59
N TRP A 189 -8.79 -10.63 -12.61
CA TRP A 189 -9.70 -10.94 -13.69
C TRP A 189 -11.16 -10.88 -13.19
N PRO A 190 -11.97 -9.93 -13.67
CA PRO A 190 -13.37 -9.80 -13.26
C PRO A 190 -14.18 -11.09 -13.41
N THR A 191 -13.86 -11.91 -14.43
CA THR A 191 -14.53 -13.19 -14.68
C THR A 191 -14.17 -14.29 -13.68
N GLU A 192 -13.04 -14.16 -12.99
CA GLU A 192 -12.57 -15.13 -11.99
C GLU A 192 -12.96 -14.74 -10.56
N GLY A 193 -13.46 -13.54 -10.38
CA GLY A 193 -13.78 -12.94 -9.08
C GLY A 193 -12.73 -11.93 -8.61
N ILE A 194 -13.23 -10.89 -8.02
CA ILE A 194 -12.45 -9.82 -7.37
C ILE A 194 -12.95 -9.68 -5.96
N PHE A 195 -12.05 -9.55 -5.01
CA PHE A 195 -12.34 -9.51 -3.59
C PHE A 195 -11.68 -8.28 -2.98
N ILE A 196 -12.48 -7.35 -2.48
CA ILE A 196 -12.00 -6.17 -1.75
C ILE A 196 -12.36 -6.36 -0.30
N TYR A 197 -11.39 -6.21 0.59
CA TYR A 197 -11.52 -6.49 2.00
C TYR A 197 -11.31 -5.25 2.84
N ALA A 198 -12.08 -5.16 3.94
CA ALA A 198 -11.69 -4.42 5.14
C ALA A 198 -11.61 -5.39 6.31
N ILE A 199 -10.54 -5.28 7.07
CA ILE A 199 -10.21 -6.17 8.17
C ILE A 199 -9.73 -5.39 9.39
N ASN A 200 -9.85 -6.00 10.55
CA ASN A 200 -9.24 -5.48 11.75
C ASN A 200 -7.72 -5.74 11.71
N PRO A 201 -6.86 -4.71 11.72
CA PRO A 201 -5.42 -4.90 11.64
C PRO A 201 -4.81 -5.60 12.87
N ALA A 202 -5.52 -5.63 14.00
CA ALA A 202 -5.00 -6.25 15.22
C ALA A 202 -5.04 -7.79 15.18
N ASP A 203 -6.09 -8.37 14.58
CA ASP A 203 -6.33 -9.82 14.64
C ASP A 203 -6.64 -10.47 13.28
N GLY A 204 -6.77 -9.68 12.21
CA GLY A 204 -7.11 -10.17 10.88
C GLY A 204 -8.58 -10.51 10.69
N ALA A 205 -9.46 -10.18 11.63
CA ALA A 205 -10.90 -10.43 11.51
C ALA A 205 -11.48 -9.61 10.35
N VAL A 206 -12.17 -10.29 9.43
CA VAL A 206 -12.84 -9.65 8.31
C VAL A 206 -14.02 -8.85 8.80
N ARG A 207 -14.05 -7.55 8.51
CA ARG A 207 -15.20 -6.67 8.77
C ARG A 207 -16.20 -6.78 7.65
N TRP A 208 -15.73 -6.69 6.40
CA TRP A 208 -16.52 -6.94 5.20
C TRP A 208 -15.63 -7.41 4.06
N CYS A 209 -16.26 -8.07 3.08
CA CYS A 209 -15.66 -8.45 1.82
C CYS A 209 -16.66 -8.11 0.70
N ASN A 210 -16.24 -7.29 -0.26
CA ASN A 210 -17.00 -7.07 -1.49
C ASN A 210 -16.47 -8.00 -2.57
N ASP A 211 -17.24 -9.00 -2.96
CA ASP A 211 -16.93 -9.99 -3.99
C ASP A 211 -17.85 -9.89 -5.24
N ALA A 212 -18.79 -8.95 -5.21
CA ALA A 212 -19.78 -8.76 -6.27
C ALA A 212 -19.32 -7.75 -7.35
N SER A 213 -18.52 -6.75 -6.97
CA SER A 213 -18.22 -5.61 -7.84
C SER A 213 -17.31 -5.93 -9.02
N GLY A 214 -16.58 -7.06 -8.99
CA GLY A 214 -15.82 -7.56 -10.15
C GLY A 214 -16.72 -8.07 -11.28
N GLY A 215 -17.86 -8.67 -10.95
CA GLY A 215 -18.79 -9.30 -11.90
C GLY A 215 -19.76 -8.36 -12.63
N ILE A 216 -19.62 -7.05 -12.48
CA ILE A 216 -20.54 -6.06 -13.10
C ILE A 216 -20.43 -6.14 -14.62
N GLU A 217 -21.58 -6.35 -15.29
CA GLU A 217 -21.67 -6.25 -16.75
C GLU A 217 -21.80 -4.79 -17.18
N MET A 218 -20.89 -4.36 -18.04
CA MET A 218 -20.80 -2.98 -18.50
C MET A 218 -20.68 -2.91 -20.03
N ASP A 219 -21.23 -1.86 -20.60
CA ASP A 219 -20.97 -1.52 -21.99
C ASP A 219 -19.50 -1.15 -22.16
N GLN A 220 -18.88 -1.75 -23.15
CA GLN A 220 -17.46 -1.51 -23.44
C GLN A 220 -17.30 -0.24 -24.29
N PRO A 221 -16.10 0.38 -24.31
CA PRO A 221 -15.82 1.50 -25.21
C PRO A 221 -15.96 1.17 -26.69
N HIS A 222 -16.09 -0.10 -27.05
CA HIS A 222 -16.36 -0.54 -28.42
C HIS A 222 -17.87 -0.63 -28.66
N PRO A 223 -18.39 -0.16 -29.79
CA PRO A 223 -19.81 -0.25 -30.12
C PRO A 223 -20.32 -1.71 -30.02
N THR A 224 -21.46 -1.87 -29.41
CA THR A 224 -22.20 -3.15 -29.29
C THR A 224 -21.59 -4.24 -28.39
N ALA A 225 -20.47 -3.99 -27.71
CA ALA A 225 -19.86 -4.96 -26.83
C ALA A 225 -20.27 -4.74 -25.36
N ARG A 226 -20.73 -5.81 -24.70
CA ARG A 226 -20.92 -5.87 -23.25
C ARG A 226 -20.09 -7.00 -22.68
N ALA A 227 -19.52 -6.79 -21.50
CA ALA A 227 -18.73 -7.80 -20.82
C ALA A 227 -18.75 -7.59 -19.30
N LYS A 228 -18.42 -8.63 -18.55
CA LYS A 228 -18.05 -8.52 -17.15
C LYS A 228 -16.74 -7.74 -17.08
N SER A 229 -16.85 -6.47 -16.80
CA SER A 229 -15.75 -5.50 -16.75
C SER A 229 -15.81 -4.63 -15.51
N GLY A 230 -16.24 -5.21 -14.41
CA GLY A 230 -16.23 -4.54 -13.13
C GLY A 230 -14.80 -4.27 -12.61
N ILE A 231 -14.72 -4.09 -11.34
CA ILE A 231 -13.49 -3.67 -10.67
C ILE A 231 -12.46 -4.79 -10.73
N ALA A 232 -11.21 -4.42 -11.01
CA ALA A 232 -10.05 -5.29 -10.92
C ALA A 232 -8.93 -4.50 -10.23
N SER A 233 -8.67 -4.79 -8.96
CA SER A 233 -7.68 -4.02 -8.20
C SER A 233 -6.28 -4.23 -8.75
N GLN A 234 -5.66 -3.14 -9.22
CA GLN A 234 -4.29 -3.13 -9.71
C GLN A 234 -3.60 -1.81 -9.37
N GLY A 235 -3.04 -1.74 -8.17
CA GLY A 235 -2.36 -0.56 -7.69
C GLY A 235 -2.51 -0.36 -6.18
N TYR A 236 -2.03 0.78 -5.71
CA TYR A 236 -2.11 1.15 -4.30
C TYR A 236 -3.50 1.69 -3.97
N LEU A 237 -4.19 1.03 -3.04
CA LEU A 237 -5.43 1.54 -2.48
C LEU A 237 -5.14 2.85 -1.73
N ALA A 238 -6.08 3.79 -1.79
CA ALA A 238 -6.05 5.00 -0.99
C ALA A 238 -7.33 5.11 -0.15
N ALA A 239 -7.26 5.79 0.98
CA ALA A 239 -8.42 6.01 1.85
C ALA A 239 -8.46 7.47 2.31
N TRP A 240 -9.65 8.06 2.30
CA TRP A 240 -9.89 9.42 2.75
C TRP A 240 -11.36 9.59 3.11
N ASP A 241 -11.62 10.16 4.29
CA ASP A 241 -12.97 10.50 4.78
C ASP A 241 -14.01 9.37 4.54
N ASN A 242 -13.79 8.21 5.13
CA ASN A 242 -14.63 7.02 5.01
C ASN A 242 -14.76 6.43 3.58
N THR A 243 -13.98 6.93 2.62
CA THR A 243 -14.00 6.43 1.24
C THR A 243 -12.71 5.65 0.94
N LEU A 244 -12.87 4.41 0.46
CA LEU A 244 -11.79 3.59 -0.04
C LEU A 244 -11.73 3.70 -1.56
N PHE A 245 -10.60 4.14 -2.11
CA PHE A 245 -10.34 4.21 -3.54
C PHE A 245 -9.53 3.00 -4.00
N VAL A 246 -10.06 2.29 -5.01
CA VAL A 246 -9.44 1.11 -5.61
C VAL A 246 -9.05 1.43 -7.05
N PRO A 247 -7.76 1.61 -7.36
CA PRO A 247 -7.30 1.81 -8.72
C PRO A 247 -7.48 0.54 -9.53
N THR A 248 -8.00 0.69 -10.75
CA THR A 248 -8.34 -0.42 -11.64
C THR A 248 -7.63 -0.34 -12.98
N GLY A 249 -6.77 0.62 -13.13
CA GLY A 249 -5.90 0.78 -14.27
C GLY A 249 -6.48 1.46 -15.49
N ARG A 250 -7.50 0.93 -16.08
CA ARG A 250 -8.12 1.45 -17.30
C ARG A 250 -9.38 2.27 -17.05
N ALA A 251 -9.78 2.37 -15.80
CA ALA A 251 -10.99 3.08 -15.38
C ALA A 251 -10.67 4.17 -14.37
N VAL A 252 -11.60 5.04 -14.11
CA VAL A 252 -11.57 5.89 -12.93
C VAL A 252 -11.51 4.98 -11.70
N PRO A 253 -10.67 5.25 -10.70
CA PRO A 253 -10.65 4.46 -9.48
C PRO A 253 -12.04 4.26 -8.90
N ALA A 254 -12.38 3.02 -8.55
CA ALA A 254 -13.64 2.71 -7.90
C ALA A 254 -13.62 3.24 -6.47
N ALA A 255 -14.75 3.74 -6.00
CA ALA A 255 -14.91 4.19 -4.62
C ALA A 255 -15.87 3.28 -3.86
N PHE A 256 -15.49 2.94 -2.64
CA PHE A 256 -16.29 2.13 -1.72
C PHE A 256 -16.48 2.88 -0.42
N ASP A 257 -17.62 2.69 0.21
CA ASP A 257 -17.81 3.05 1.62
C ASP A 257 -16.93 2.16 2.48
N GLN A 258 -16.05 2.74 3.27
CA GLN A 258 -15.09 2.00 4.10
C GLN A 258 -15.77 1.29 5.28
N THR A 259 -16.98 1.70 5.66
CA THR A 259 -17.72 1.12 6.79
C THR A 259 -18.30 -0.25 6.46
N ASP A 260 -18.93 -0.38 5.27
CA ASP A 260 -19.69 -1.58 4.89
C ASP A 260 -19.26 -2.22 3.57
N GLY A 261 -18.34 -1.60 2.83
CA GLY A 261 -17.84 -2.12 1.56
C GLY A 261 -18.78 -1.94 0.38
N LYS A 262 -19.80 -1.07 0.50
CA LYS A 262 -20.71 -0.76 -0.59
C LYS A 262 -19.97 0.00 -1.68
N LEU A 263 -20.14 -0.44 -2.93
CA LEU A 263 -19.65 0.31 -4.09
C LEU A 263 -20.43 1.61 -4.22
N LEU A 264 -19.74 2.75 -4.15
CA LEU A 264 -20.30 4.09 -4.31
C LEU A 264 -20.40 4.44 -5.79
N TYR A 265 -19.32 4.29 -6.53
CA TYR A 265 -19.26 4.46 -7.97
C TYR A 265 -18.10 3.73 -8.62
N PHE A 266 -18.28 3.41 -9.90
CA PHE A 266 -17.26 2.90 -10.80
C PHE A 266 -17.56 3.35 -12.22
N ARG A 267 -16.58 3.95 -12.92
CA ARG A 267 -16.76 4.50 -14.26
C ARG A 267 -15.66 3.98 -15.19
N LEU A 268 -16.04 3.28 -16.25
CA LEU A 268 -15.11 2.98 -17.33
C LEU A 268 -14.74 4.26 -18.07
N ARG A 269 -13.46 4.39 -18.42
CA ARG A 269 -12.98 5.50 -19.25
C ARG A 269 -13.11 5.17 -20.72
N GLN A 270 -13.37 6.19 -21.50
CA GLN A 270 -13.28 6.11 -22.95
C GLN A 270 -11.81 5.94 -23.38
N ASN A 271 -11.59 5.37 -24.59
CA ASN A 271 -10.30 4.88 -25.09
C ASN A 271 -9.11 5.85 -25.09
N GLN A 272 -9.32 7.13 -24.92
CA GLN A 272 -8.27 8.16 -25.01
C GLN A 272 -7.53 8.42 -23.69
N TYR A 273 -8.02 7.89 -22.57
CA TYR A 273 -7.47 8.19 -21.25
C TYR A 273 -7.10 6.89 -20.55
N LEU A 274 -5.81 6.73 -20.36
CA LEU A 274 -5.30 5.66 -19.53
C LEU A 274 -5.62 6.00 -18.08
N GLY A 275 -6.23 5.09 -17.35
CA GLY A 275 -6.28 5.13 -15.90
C GLY A 275 -4.88 5.03 -15.32
N GLY A 276 -4.75 4.80 -14.02
CA GLY A 276 -3.48 4.63 -13.35
C GLY A 276 -3.59 3.67 -12.19
N SER A 277 -2.45 3.19 -11.76
CA SER A 277 -2.29 2.36 -10.56
C SER A 277 -2.17 3.19 -9.27
N ASP A 278 -2.04 4.51 -9.41
CA ASP A 278 -1.83 5.43 -8.30
C ASP A 278 -3.01 6.37 -8.16
N VAL A 279 -3.46 6.54 -6.92
CA VAL A 279 -4.48 7.49 -6.51
C VAL A 279 -3.88 8.38 -5.45
N VAL A 280 -4.08 9.69 -5.58
CA VAL A 280 -3.75 10.68 -4.56
C VAL A 280 -5.03 11.43 -4.23
N VAL A 281 -5.32 11.61 -2.95
CA VAL A 281 -6.51 12.31 -2.50
C VAL A 281 -6.12 13.57 -1.73
N ALA A 282 -6.75 14.70 -2.06
CA ALA A 282 -6.57 15.97 -1.37
C ALA A 282 -7.79 16.88 -1.59
N ASP A 283 -8.18 17.62 -0.55
CA ASP A 283 -9.16 18.70 -0.62
C ASP A 283 -10.47 18.33 -1.34
N GLY A 284 -11.04 17.15 -1.04
CA GLY A 284 -12.29 16.68 -1.64
C GLY A 284 -12.17 16.22 -3.09
N HIS A 285 -10.95 16.09 -3.60
CA HIS A 285 -10.65 15.62 -4.95
C HIS A 285 -9.68 14.42 -4.89
N PHE A 286 -9.70 13.59 -5.93
CA PHE A 286 -8.65 12.64 -6.16
C PHE A 286 -8.04 12.79 -7.56
N PHE A 287 -6.79 12.40 -7.65
CA PHE A 287 -5.98 12.49 -8.85
C PHE A 287 -5.59 11.10 -9.33
N ASN A 288 -5.79 10.82 -10.61
CA ASN A 288 -5.41 9.57 -11.23
C ASN A 288 -5.12 9.79 -12.73
N GLY A 289 -3.98 9.29 -13.20
CA GLY A 289 -3.61 9.39 -14.62
C GLY A 289 -3.45 10.83 -15.11
N GLY A 290 -3.09 11.77 -14.24
CA GLY A 290 -2.88 13.18 -14.59
C GLY A 290 -4.16 14.02 -14.62
N GLU A 291 -5.29 13.50 -14.20
CA GLU A 291 -6.59 14.19 -14.15
C GLU A 291 -7.14 14.25 -12.73
N MET A 292 -8.02 15.23 -12.51
CA MET A 292 -8.68 15.51 -11.23
C MET A 292 -10.15 15.07 -11.28
N PHE A 293 -10.64 14.48 -10.19
CA PHE A 293 -11.99 13.98 -10.03
C PHE A 293 -12.55 14.37 -8.67
N GLY A 294 -13.89 14.57 -8.61
CA GLY A 294 -14.58 14.74 -7.33
C GLY A 294 -14.63 13.44 -6.53
N VAL A 295 -14.39 13.51 -5.23
CA VAL A 295 -14.47 12.36 -4.32
C VAL A 295 -15.89 11.81 -4.25
N SER A 296 -16.91 12.68 -4.28
CA SER A 296 -18.31 12.31 -4.06
C SER A 296 -18.91 11.44 -5.16
N ASP A 297 -18.48 11.61 -6.42
CA ASP A 297 -19.15 11.00 -7.58
C ASP A 297 -18.18 10.45 -8.63
N GLY A 298 -16.88 10.67 -8.49
CA GLY A 298 -15.87 10.29 -9.47
C GLY A 298 -16.00 11.03 -10.81
N ALA A 299 -16.71 12.16 -10.83
CA ALA A 299 -16.80 12.97 -12.02
C ALA A 299 -15.51 13.76 -12.25
N ARG A 300 -15.08 13.81 -13.52
CA ARG A 300 -13.92 14.63 -13.89
C ARG A 300 -14.22 16.10 -13.60
N GLN A 301 -13.27 16.76 -13.01
CA GLN A 301 -13.31 18.20 -12.77
C GLN A 301 -12.45 18.90 -13.83
N ASP A 302 -13.01 19.94 -14.44
CA ASP A 302 -12.24 20.80 -15.32
C ASP A 302 -11.33 21.70 -14.48
N ARG A 303 -10.13 21.98 -15.00
CA ARG A 303 -9.16 22.86 -14.36
C ARG A 303 -9.59 24.30 -14.41
#